data_eeaf43d3de5802bc0cef59e5aef42d91
#
_entry.id   eeaf43d3de5802bc0cef59e5aef42d91
#
_cell.length_a   1.000
_cell.length_b   1.000
_cell.length_c   1.000
_cell.angle_alpha   90.00
_cell.angle_beta   90.00
_cell.angle_gamma   90.00
#
_symmetry.space_group_name_H-M   'P 1'
#
loop_
_entity.id
_entity.type
_entity.pdbx_description
1 polymer ?
#
loop_
_entity_poly.entity_id
_entity_poly.type
_entity_poly.pdbx_seq_one_letter_code
_entity_poly.pdbx_strand_id
1 'polypeptide(L)'
;METKNEEWVEIFKDMIPRDNYKIKVLLTNLADEQEIRLIGEKNRFKFSCFCYDEARFFSRELYLSAILDKEMFKKFEKDNFQNVIYEVKNSQLVRKLEYTSYYDPGTLHSQHYIIITQDSVVEILVSANSDLSISQY
;
A
#
# COMPACT_ATOMS: atom_id res chain seq x y z
N MET A 1 -18.71 -16.68 -13.49
CA MET A 1 -18.56 -15.82 -12.29
C MET A 1 -17.62 -14.68 -12.63
N GLU A 2 -18.15 -13.49 -12.66
CA GLU A 2 -17.34 -12.33 -12.97
C GLU A 2 -16.45 -11.98 -11.78
N THR A 3 -15.14 -11.95 -12.00
CA THR A 3 -14.21 -11.39 -11.03
C THR A 3 -14.29 -9.88 -11.12
N LYS A 4 -14.58 -9.23 -10.00
CA LYS A 4 -14.55 -7.78 -9.95
C LYS A 4 -13.12 -7.30 -10.19
N ASN A 5 -12.96 -6.28 -11.00
CA ASN A 5 -11.66 -5.66 -11.23
C ASN A 5 -11.18 -4.93 -9.99
N GLU A 6 -9.88 -4.93 -9.81
CA GLU A 6 -9.26 -4.13 -8.77
C GLU A 6 -9.53 -2.65 -9.01
N GLU A 7 -9.77 -1.94 -7.93
CA GLU A 7 -9.95 -0.50 -7.96
C GLU A 7 -8.97 0.13 -6.97
N TRP A 8 -8.18 1.09 -7.44
CA TRP A 8 -7.24 1.81 -6.62
C TRP A 8 -7.84 3.14 -6.20
N VAL A 9 -8.03 3.29 -4.90
CA VAL A 9 -8.64 4.48 -4.32
C VAL A 9 -7.57 5.28 -3.59
N GLU A 10 -7.46 6.54 -3.93
CA GLU A 10 -6.54 7.46 -3.24
C GLU A 10 -7.01 7.66 -1.81
N ILE A 11 -6.09 7.50 -0.86
CA ILE A 11 -6.36 7.78 0.55
C ILE A 11 -5.37 8.81 1.06
N PHE A 12 -5.76 9.54 2.09
CA PHE A 12 -4.96 10.61 2.69
C PHE A 12 -4.54 11.69 1.68
N LYS A 13 -5.34 11.88 0.64
CA LYS A 13 -5.03 12.75 -0.50
C LYS A 13 -4.61 14.16 -0.11
N ASP A 14 -5.35 14.78 0.81
CA ASP A 14 -5.10 16.15 1.21
C ASP A 14 -4.17 16.28 2.42
N MET A 15 -3.68 15.15 2.94
CA MET A 15 -2.82 15.11 4.12
C MET A 15 -1.35 15.03 3.79
N ILE A 16 -1.01 14.56 2.59
CA ILE A 16 0.38 14.36 2.19
C ILE A 16 0.72 15.35 1.09
N PRO A 17 1.46 16.44 1.41
CA PRO A 17 1.88 17.40 0.39
C PRO A 17 2.89 16.78 -0.56
N ARG A 18 2.97 17.35 -1.74
CA ARG A 18 3.94 16.92 -2.75
C ARG A 18 5.36 17.17 -2.26
N ASP A 19 6.19 16.13 -2.30
CA ASP A 19 7.58 16.19 -1.89
C ASP A 19 8.34 15.01 -2.50
N ASN A 20 9.64 15.04 -2.45
CA ASN A 20 10.49 13.94 -2.88
C ASN A 20 10.69 12.97 -1.72
N TYR A 21 9.75 12.06 -1.54
CA TYR A 21 9.76 11.14 -0.42
C TYR A 21 10.65 9.92 -0.68
N LYS A 22 11.35 9.52 0.37
CA LYS A 22 12.01 8.22 0.46
C LYS A 22 11.28 7.39 1.51
N ILE A 23 11.27 6.08 1.32
CA ILE A 23 10.60 5.16 2.23
C ILE A 23 11.63 4.54 3.17
N LYS A 24 11.29 4.53 4.47
CA LYS A 24 11.99 3.74 5.47
C LYS A 24 10.96 2.83 6.14
N VAL A 25 11.21 1.53 6.06
CA VAL A 25 10.28 0.52 6.59
C VAL A 25 10.81 -0.04 7.89
N LEU A 26 9.98 0.00 8.94
CA LEU A 26 10.29 -0.51 10.26
C LEU A 26 9.24 -1.57 10.64
N LEU A 27 9.32 -2.72 9.98
CA LEU A 27 8.43 -3.84 10.22
C LEU A 27 9.17 -4.89 11.07
N THR A 28 8.51 -5.37 12.11
CA THR A 28 9.07 -6.37 13.01
C THR A 28 8.13 -7.56 13.13
N ASN A 29 8.64 -8.67 13.68
CA ASN A 29 7.84 -9.86 13.96
C ASN A 29 7.10 -9.78 15.29
N LEU A 30 7.31 -8.73 16.05
CA LEU A 30 6.67 -8.53 17.34
C LEU A 30 5.30 -7.89 17.14
N ALA A 31 4.39 -8.12 18.09
CA ALA A 31 3.06 -7.52 18.08
C ALA A 31 3.10 -6.06 18.54
N ASP A 32 4.04 -5.31 17.98
CA ASP A 32 4.22 -3.90 18.23
C ASP A 32 3.74 -3.08 17.05
N GLU A 33 3.72 -1.78 17.21
CA GLU A 33 3.38 -0.87 16.13
C GLU A 33 4.38 -1.00 14.99
N GLN A 34 3.88 -1.25 13.81
CA GLN A 34 4.67 -1.33 12.58
C GLN A 34 4.63 0.02 11.89
N GLU A 35 5.76 0.47 11.39
CA GLU A 35 5.84 1.79 10.76
C GLU A 35 6.42 1.76 9.36
N ILE A 36 5.85 2.58 8.48
CA ILE A 36 6.44 2.92 7.19
C ILE A 36 6.59 4.44 7.17
N ARG A 37 7.81 4.91 7.11
CA ARG A 37 8.12 6.33 7.16
C ARG A 37 8.36 6.90 5.78
N LEU A 38 7.75 8.05 5.52
CA LEU A 38 8.00 8.86 4.33
C LEU A 38 8.85 10.05 4.75
N ILE A 39 10.06 10.11 4.22
CA ILE A 39 11.01 11.16 4.54
C ILE A 39 11.21 12.00 3.28
N GLY A 40 10.60 13.18 3.25
CA GLY A 40 10.76 14.14 2.19
C GLY A 40 11.78 15.20 2.52
N GLU A 41 12.01 16.12 1.59
CA GLU A 41 12.90 17.25 1.80
C GLU A 41 12.35 18.23 2.84
N LYS A 42 11.02 18.41 2.87
CA LYS A 42 10.33 19.37 3.75
C LYS A 42 9.33 18.71 4.68
N ASN A 43 8.87 17.52 4.36
CA ASN A 43 7.78 16.88 5.09
C ASN A 43 8.16 15.48 5.52
N ARG A 44 7.64 15.07 6.67
CA ARG A 44 7.83 13.72 7.19
C ARG A 44 6.50 13.16 7.67
N PHE A 45 6.16 11.98 7.20
CA PHE A 45 4.97 11.27 7.61
C PHE A 45 5.31 9.84 7.97
N LYS A 46 4.49 9.24 8.81
CA LYS A 46 4.56 7.82 9.07
C LYS A 46 3.20 7.19 8.94
N PHE A 47 3.15 6.05 8.30
CA PHE A 47 2.01 5.17 8.32
C PHE A 47 2.25 4.13 9.39
N SER A 48 1.26 3.87 10.22
CA SER A 48 1.37 2.95 11.34
C SER A 48 0.24 1.95 11.33
N CYS A 49 0.55 0.71 11.66
CA CYS A 49 -0.44 -0.34 11.91
C CYS A 49 0.10 -1.28 12.98
N PHE A 50 -0.78 -2.02 13.66
CA PHE A 50 -0.34 -2.97 14.68
C PHE A 50 0.08 -4.32 14.10
N CYS A 51 -0.61 -4.77 13.08
CA CYS A 51 -0.34 -6.08 12.47
C CYS A 51 -0.41 -5.98 10.95
N TYR A 52 0.49 -6.67 10.28
CA TYR A 52 0.42 -6.85 8.84
C TYR A 52 0.49 -8.33 8.50
N ASP A 53 -0.15 -8.73 7.41
CA ASP A 53 -0.16 -10.11 6.93
C ASP A 53 0.95 -10.36 5.91
N GLU A 54 1.24 -9.39 5.07
CA GLU A 54 2.28 -9.48 4.06
C GLU A 54 2.79 -8.08 3.70
N ALA A 55 4.07 -7.99 3.39
CA ALA A 55 4.68 -6.78 2.87
C ALA A 55 5.61 -7.13 1.72
N ARG A 56 5.54 -6.36 0.63
CA ARG A 56 6.35 -6.52 -0.56
C ARG A 56 7.03 -5.22 -0.91
N PHE A 57 8.27 -5.32 -1.36
CA PHE A 57 9.11 -4.16 -1.66
C PHE A 57 9.59 -4.25 -3.10
N PHE A 58 9.45 -3.15 -3.84
CA PHE A 58 9.84 -3.09 -5.25
C PHE A 58 10.58 -1.80 -5.52
N SER A 59 11.51 -1.83 -6.48
CA SER A 59 11.93 -0.60 -7.10
C SER A 59 10.77 -0.03 -7.91
N ARG A 60 10.65 1.28 -7.95
CA ARG A 60 9.58 1.93 -8.72
C ARG A 60 9.63 1.55 -10.19
N GLU A 61 10.82 1.52 -10.76
CA GLU A 61 11.02 1.18 -12.17
C GLU A 61 10.48 -0.22 -12.48
N LEU A 62 10.83 -1.21 -11.67
CA LEU A 62 10.34 -2.58 -11.85
C LEU A 62 8.82 -2.63 -11.70
N TYR A 63 8.28 -1.99 -10.69
CA TYR A 63 6.85 -2.03 -10.40
C TYR A 63 6.03 -1.44 -11.54
N LEU A 64 6.42 -0.25 -12.01
CA LEU A 64 5.68 0.44 -13.07
C LEU A 64 5.81 -0.24 -14.41
N SER A 65 6.95 -0.88 -14.69
CA SER A 65 7.20 -1.50 -16.02
C SER A 65 6.73 -2.94 -16.11
N ALA A 66 6.77 -3.71 -15.03
CA ALA A 66 6.58 -5.16 -15.09
C ALA A 66 5.40 -5.67 -14.25
N ILE A 67 5.01 -4.96 -13.21
CA ILE A 67 4.01 -5.45 -12.27
C ILE A 67 2.69 -4.71 -12.41
N LEU A 68 2.74 -3.40 -12.61
CA LEU A 68 1.55 -2.57 -12.70
C LEU A 68 0.83 -2.80 -14.03
N ASP A 69 -0.49 -2.96 -13.96
CA ASP A 69 -1.36 -3.05 -15.10
C ASP A 69 -1.29 -1.78 -15.95
N LYS A 70 -1.37 -1.94 -17.28
CA LYS A 70 -1.29 -0.83 -18.23
C LYS A 70 -2.37 0.24 -17.99
N GLU A 71 -3.57 -0.17 -17.63
CA GLU A 71 -4.65 0.79 -17.36
C GLU A 71 -4.36 1.61 -16.11
N MET A 72 -3.86 0.97 -15.08
CA MET A 72 -3.44 1.64 -13.85
C MET A 72 -2.24 2.56 -14.08
N PHE A 73 -1.30 2.14 -14.91
CA PHE A 73 -0.18 3.00 -15.30
C PHE A 73 -0.67 4.28 -15.97
N LYS A 74 -1.64 4.18 -16.88
CA LYS A 74 -2.22 5.35 -17.53
C LYS A 74 -2.90 6.28 -16.54
N LYS A 75 -3.59 5.72 -15.55
CA LYS A 75 -4.23 6.50 -14.50
C LYS A 75 -3.21 7.27 -13.67
N PHE A 76 -2.12 6.62 -13.29
CA PHE A 76 -1.01 7.25 -12.60
C PHE A 76 -0.36 8.36 -13.41
N GLU A 77 -0.09 8.09 -14.67
CA GLU A 77 0.50 9.06 -15.59
C GLU A 77 -0.38 10.30 -15.70
N LYS A 78 -1.71 10.09 -15.76
CA LYS A 78 -2.70 11.16 -15.84
C LYS A 78 -2.71 12.02 -14.59
N ASP A 79 -2.54 11.42 -13.43
CA ASP A 79 -2.45 12.13 -12.14
C ASP A 79 -1.06 12.66 -11.87
N ASN A 80 -0.14 12.51 -12.82
CA ASN A 80 1.26 12.94 -12.74
C ASN A 80 1.99 12.34 -11.53
N PHE A 81 1.60 11.13 -11.15
CA PHE A 81 2.16 10.38 -10.01
C PHE A 81 2.17 11.19 -8.70
N GLN A 82 1.12 11.98 -8.48
CA GLN A 82 1.06 12.87 -7.32
C GLN A 82 0.65 12.17 -6.02
N ASN A 83 -0.07 11.09 -6.14
CA ASN A 83 -0.58 10.41 -4.96
C ASN A 83 0.42 9.38 -4.45
N VAL A 84 0.64 9.40 -3.15
CA VAL A 84 1.64 8.56 -2.50
C VAL A 84 1.06 7.23 -2.08
N ILE A 85 -0.20 7.19 -1.67
CA ILE A 85 -0.80 5.96 -1.13
C ILE A 85 -2.19 5.69 -1.70
N TYR A 86 -2.43 4.42 -2.00
CA TYR A 86 -3.70 3.91 -2.51
C TYR A 86 -4.15 2.72 -1.69
N GLU A 87 -5.47 2.61 -1.50
CA GLU A 87 -6.09 1.38 -1.03
C GLU A 87 -6.60 0.62 -2.24
N VAL A 88 -6.27 -0.67 -2.34
CA VAL A 88 -6.72 -1.51 -3.43
C VAL A 88 -8.00 -2.21 -3.03
N LYS A 89 -9.11 -1.81 -3.64
CA LYS A 89 -10.40 -2.46 -3.46
C LYS A 89 -10.50 -3.66 -4.41
N ASN A 90 -11.18 -4.71 -3.99
CA ASN A 90 -11.29 -5.96 -4.75
C ASN A 90 -9.91 -6.55 -5.08
N SER A 91 -9.00 -6.49 -4.13
CA SER A 91 -7.62 -6.93 -4.30
C SER A 91 -7.53 -8.39 -4.69
N GLN A 92 -6.86 -8.66 -5.81
CA GLN A 92 -6.59 -10.02 -6.25
C GLN A 92 -5.63 -10.73 -5.29
N LEU A 93 -4.69 -10.01 -4.73
CA LEU A 93 -3.73 -10.57 -3.77
C LEU A 93 -4.45 -11.04 -2.50
N VAL A 94 -5.36 -10.22 -1.95
CA VAL A 94 -6.15 -10.60 -0.79
C VAL A 94 -7.02 -11.82 -1.10
N ARG A 95 -7.69 -11.84 -2.24
CA ARG A 95 -8.51 -12.98 -2.64
C ARG A 95 -7.70 -14.25 -2.80
N LYS A 96 -6.50 -14.15 -3.36
CA LYS A 96 -5.59 -15.28 -3.51
C LYS A 96 -5.18 -15.84 -2.14
N LEU A 97 -4.88 -14.98 -1.18
CA LEU A 97 -4.51 -15.40 0.17
C LEU A 97 -5.69 -16.02 0.92
N GLU A 98 -6.89 -15.46 0.77
CA GLU A 98 -8.10 -16.04 1.35
C GLU A 98 -8.36 -17.44 0.79
N TYR A 99 -8.17 -17.61 -0.51
CA TYR A 99 -8.42 -18.88 -1.18
C TYR A 99 -7.40 -19.95 -0.79
N THR A 100 -6.15 -19.59 -0.56
CA THR A 100 -5.06 -20.52 -0.27
C THR A 100 -4.82 -20.72 1.22
N SER A 101 -5.46 -19.93 2.09
CA SER A 101 -5.25 -20.02 3.53
C SER A 101 -6.00 -21.21 4.13
N TYR A 102 -5.55 -21.66 5.30
CA TYR A 102 -6.24 -22.69 6.09
C TYR A 102 -7.49 -22.14 6.80
N TYR A 103 -7.74 -20.85 6.70
CA TYR A 103 -8.89 -20.19 7.31
C TYR A 103 -10.07 -20.23 6.36
N ASP A 104 -11.27 -20.22 6.91
CA ASP A 104 -12.49 -20.13 6.10
C ASP A 104 -12.50 -18.85 5.28
N PRO A 105 -13.05 -18.89 4.04
CA PRO A 105 -13.23 -17.68 3.25
C PRO A 105 -13.99 -16.62 4.04
N GLY A 106 -13.46 -15.42 4.07
CA GLY A 106 -14.06 -14.31 4.79
C GLY A 106 -13.51 -14.06 6.20
N THR A 107 -12.65 -14.95 6.72
CA THR A 107 -11.99 -14.70 8.01
C THR A 107 -10.74 -13.82 7.87
N LEU A 108 -10.12 -13.81 6.68
CA LEU A 108 -9.05 -12.88 6.35
C LEU A 108 -9.66 -11.65 5.71
N HIS A 109 -9.77 -10.58 6.45
CA HIS A 109 -10.29 -9.31 5.94
C HIS A 109 -9.15 -8.30 5.81
N SER A 110 -8.03 -8.73 5.22
CA SER A 110 -6.88 -7.87 5.03
C SER A 110 -7.20 -6.69 4.12
N GLN A 111 -6.64 -5.55 4.44
CA GLN A 111 -6.70 -4.36 3.60
C GLN A 111 -5.39 -4.24 2.85
N HIS A 112 -5.47 -3.97 1.56
CA HIS A 112 -4.31 -3.89 0.68
C HIS A 112 -4.00 -2.43 0.38
N TYR A 113 -2.78 -1.99 0.74
CA TYR A 113 -2.31 -0.63 0.48
C TYR A 113 -1.06 -0.67 -0.40
N ILE A 114 -0.93 0.33 -1.25
CA ILE A 114 0.25 0.52 -2.09
C ILE A 114 0.78 1.92 -1.87
N ILE A 115 2.05 2.01 -1.51
CA ILE A 115 2.73 3.29 -1.28
C ILE A 115 3.78 3.45 -2.37
N ILE A 116 3.67 4.52 -3.12
CA ILE A 116 4.57 4.82 -4.24
C ILE A 116 5.33 6.09 -3.95
N THR A 117 6.65 6.02 -4.00
CA THR A 117 7.53 7.18 -3.86
C THR A 117 8.44 7.31 -5.09
N GLN A 118 9.36 8.23 -5.02
CA GLN A 118 10.29 8.52 -6.11
C GLN A 118 11.10 7.28 -6.56
N ASP A 119 11.52 6.44 -5.61
CA ASP A 119 12.43 5.34 -5.89
C ASP A 119 11.85 3.96 -5.64
N SER A 120 10.77 3.88 -4.86
CA SER A 120 10.32 2.61 -4.31
C SER A 120 8.81 2.49 -4.27
N VAL A 121 8.34 1.24 -4.29
CA VAL A 121 6.93 0.91 -4.08
C VAL A 121 6.86 -0.13 -2.96
N VAL A 122 5.97 0.10 -2.01
CA VAL A 122 5.69 -0.84 -0.92
C VAL A 122 4.23 -1.25 -1.01
N GLU A 123 3.98 -2.55 -1.11
CA GLU A 123 2.65 -3.11 -0.93
C GLU A 123 2.57 -3.72 0.46
N ILE A 124 1.50 -3.42 1.19
CA ILE A 124 1.28 -3.99 2.50
C ILE A 124 -0.15 -4.46 2.65
N LEU A 125 -0.31 -5.67 3.19
CA LEU A 125 -1.59 -6.20 3.61
C LEU A 125 -1.70 -6.03 5.11
N VAL A 126 -2.60 -5.14 5.52
CA VAL A 126 -2.83 -4.84 6.93
C VAL A 126 -3.93 -5.76 7.45
N SER A 127 -3.70 -6.38 8.60
CA SER A 127 -4.66 -7.32 9.20
C SER A 127 -5.99 -6.63 9.55
N ALA A 128 -7.06 -7.40 9.52
CA ALA A 128 -8.44 -6.91 9.60
C ALA A 128 -8.75 -5.98 10.78
N ASN A 129 -8.14 -6.21 11.93
CA ASN A 129 -8.41 -5.43 13.14
C ASN A 129 -7.35 -4.36 13.37
N SER A 130 -6.54 -4.07 12.37
CA SER A 130 -5.46 -3.12 12.46
C SER A 130 -5.63 -2.07 11.36
N ASP A 131 -6.05 -0.88 11.72
CA ASP A 131 -6.20 0.20 10.77
C ASP A 131 -4.86 0.84 10.46
N LEU A 132 -4.67 1.21 9.19
CA LEU A 132 -3.53 2.01 8.82
C LEU A 132 -3.80 3.46 9.18
N SER A 133 -2.95 4.03 9.99
CA SER A 133 -3.05 5.43 10.38
C SER A 133 -1.88 6.23 9.83
N ILE A 134 -2.08 7.52 9.67
CA ILE A 134 -1.04 8.46 9.22
C ILE A 134 -0.83 9.53 10.26
N SER A 135 0.43 9.90 10.47
CA SER A 135 0.78 11.03 11.32
C SER A 135 2.03 11.73 10.77
N GLN A 136 2.13 13.00 11.07
CA GLN A 136 3.30 13.81 10.76
C GLN A 136 4.24 13.79 11.95
N TYR A 137 5.54 13.79 11.70
CA TYR A 137 6.52 13.77 12.78
C TYR A 137 7.76 14.59 12.51
#